data_fe97f21b58e96f49d016e1657dca72e2
#
_entry.id   fe97f21b58e96f49d016e1657dca72e2
#
_cell.length_a   1.000
_cell.length_b   1.000
_cell.length_c   1.000
_cell.angle_alpha   90.00
_cell.angle_beta   90.00
_cell.angle_gamma   90.00
#
_symmetry.space_group_name_H-M   'P 1'
#
loop_
_entity.id
_entity.type
_entity.pdbx_description
1 polymer ?
#
loop_
_entity_poly.entity_id
_entity_poly.type
_entity_poly.pdbx_seq_one_letter_code
_entity_poly.pdbx_strand_id
1 'polypeptide(L)'
;MQTADGSNTVYNAVVGENYHSRNGALQESRHVFVNAGLHYFLDTTRANTVSVLEVGFGTGLNFLLTADYCTAQNITLDYCGIEAYPLSPEMIGQTGYEQYVSRGLWQQFNQQYTQSMLAPTTLNANSQLPTANRQTSTANCQLQIAHCKLLQFDTEKTFDIVYFDAFAAAHQPEMWNEEAIAYTVKFMKPGGIFVTYAITGNLKRMLKALGLTIQKIPGAAGKREMLRGILEVRD
;
A
#
# COMPACT_ATOMS: atom_id res chain seq x y z
N MET A 1 15.73 -12.09 -5.19
CA MET A 1 16.88 -11.86 -4.28
C MET A 1 16.41 -12.04 -2.86
N GLN A 2 17.15 -12.78 -2.01
CA GLN A 2 16.78 -12.98 -0.61
C GLN A 2 17.30 -11.83 0.27
N THR A 3 16.50 -11.37 1.21
CA THR A 3 16.81 -10.34 2.20
C THR A 3 17.28 -10.96 3.51
N ALA A 4 17.76 -10.14 4.46
CA ALA A 4 18.36 -10.64 5.70
C ALA A 4 17.37 -11.38 6.63
N ASP A 5 16.06 -11.14 6.52
CA ASP A 5 15.03 -11.87 7.27
C ASP A 5 14.56 -13.16 6.58
N GLY A 6 15.20 -13.55 5.48
CA GLY A 6 14.88 -14.76 4.70
C GLY A 6 13.77 -14.59 3.68
N SER A 7 13.09 -13.45 3.66
CA SER A 7 12.09 -13.13 2.63
C SER A 7 12.74 -12.72 1.31
N ASN A 8 11.97 -12.68 0.24
CA ASN A 8 12.48 -12.26 -1.07
C ASN A 8 12.06 -10.83 -1.40
N THR A 9 12.90 -10.15 -2.18
CA THR A 9 12.58 -8.91 -2.87
C THR A 9 12.97 -8.99 -4.34
N VAL A 10 12.40 -8.12 -5.16
CA VAL A 10 12.70 -7.98 -6.58
C VAL A 10 13.55 -6.72 -6.77
N TYR A 11 14.55 -6.79 -7.65
CA TYR A 11 15.33 -5.63 -8.05
C TYR A 11 14.72 -5.00 -9.29
N ASN A 12 14.46 -3.70 -9.24
CA ASN A 12 14.01 -2.92 -10.39
C ASN A 12 15.23 -2.30 -11.10
N ALA A 13 15.61 -2.87 -12.25
CA ALA A 13 16.77 -2.41 -13.00
C ALA A 13 16.59 -1.01 -13.64
N VAL A 14 15.35 -0.57 -13.86
CA VAL A 14 15.04 0.74 -14.43
C VAL A 14 15.21 1.83 -13.38
N VAL A 15 14.70 1.58 -12.17
CA VAL A 15 14.79 2.51 -11.04
C VAL A 15 16.15 2.42 -10.34
N GLY A 16 16.82 1.26 -10.40
CA GLY A 16 18.10 1.00 -9.73
C GLY A 16 17.96 0.69 -8.24
N GLU A 17 16.78 0.25 -7.80
CA GLU A 17 16.49 -0.03 -6.38
C GLU A 17 15.72 -1.35 -6.22
N ASN A 18 15.77 -1.96 -5.02
CA ASN A 18 14.92 -3.09 -4.69
C ASN A 18 13.54 -2.60 -4.22
N TYR A 19 12.49 -3.38 -4.50
CA TYR A 19 11.14 -3.08 -4.02
C TYR A 19 11.02 -3.01 -2.49
N HIS A 20 11.86 -3.75 -1.77
CA HIS A 20 11.89 -3.74 -0.30
C HIS A 20 13.33 -3.68 0.21
N SER A 21 13.46 -3.35 1.49
CA SER A 21 14.74 -3.29 2.18
C SER A 21 15.51 -4.62 2.12
N ARG A 22 16.81 -4.55 1.90
CA ARG A 22 17.72 -5.71 2.01
C ARG A 22 17.78 -6.28 3.43
N ASN A 23 17.37 -5.50 4.43
CA ASN A 23 17.32 -5.94 5.83
C ASN A 23 16.14 -6.86 6.12
N GLY A 24 15.11 -6.87 5.26
CA GLY A 24 13.94 -7.74 5.41
C GLY A 24 12.71 -7.16 4.72
N ALA A 25 12.22 -7.80 3.65
CA ALA A 25 11.00 -7.38 2.98
C ALA A 25 9.78 -7.61 3.87
N LEU A 26 9.67 -8.80 4.45
CA LEU A 26 8.57 -9.18 5.33
C LEU A 26 8.55 -8.33 6.60
N GLN A 27 9.71 -8.14 7.23
CA GLN A 27 9.85 -7.36 8.45
C GLN A 27 9.51 -5.89 8.22
N GLU A 28 9.96 -5.29 7.10
CA GLU A 28 9.65 -3.90 6.75
C GLU A 28 8.15 -3.72 6.50
N SER A 29 7.52 -4.56 5.67
CA SER A 29 6.09 -4.51 5.38
C SER A 29 5.23 -4.66 6.64
N ARG A 30 5.55 -5.63 7.50
CA ARG A 30 4.86 -5.81 8.78
C ARG A 30 5.02 -4.61 9.71
N HIS A 31 6.23 -4.09 9.83
CA HIS A 31 6.52 -3.01 10.77
C HIS A 31 5.90 -1.69 10.32
N VAL A 32 6.15 -1.29 9.06
CA VAL A 32 5.75 0.02 8.54
C VAL A 32 4.26 0.08 8.25
N PHE A 33 3.72 -0.90 7.54
CA PHE A 33 2.38 -0.80 7.00
C PHE A 33 1.35 -1.51 7.86
N VAL A 34 1.60 -2.76 8.24
CA VAL A 34 0.63 -3.50 9.05
C VAL A 34 0.59 -2.97 10.48
N ASN A 35 1.74 -2.90 11.19
CA ASN A 35 1.73 -2.50 12.60
C ASN A 35 1.47 -1.00 12.78
N ALA A 36 2.24 -0.15 12.08
CA ALA A 36 2.14 1.29 12.29
C ALA A 36 0.97 1.94 11.55
N GLY A 37 0.43 1.32 10.50
CA GLY A 37 -0.76 1.75 9.78
C GLY A 37 -2.02 1.04 10.27
N LEU A 38 -2.21 -0.22 9.86
CA LEU A 38 -3.44 -0.98 10.08
C LEU A 38 -3.75 -1.20 11.57
N HIS A 39 -2.82 -1.79 12.33
CA HIS A 39 -3.08 -2.09 13.74
C HIS A 39 -3.36 -0.81 14.52
N TYR A 40 -2.56 0.25 14.27
CA TYR A 40 -2.80 1.53 14.93
C TYR A 40 -4.20 2.09 14.62
N PHE A 41 -4.64 2.04 13.36
CA PHE A 41 -5.98 2.47 12.97
C PHE A 41 -7.06 1.67 13.70
N LEU A 42 -6.97 0.35 13.68
CA LEU A 42 -7.94 -0.54 14.31
C LEU A 42 -7.99 -0.37 15.84
N ASP A 43 -6.83 -0.20 16.48
CA ASP A 43 -6.73 0.00 17.92
C ASP A 43 -7.35 1.33 18.37
N THR A 44 -7.22 2.37 17.55
CA THR A 44 -7.73 3.72 17.89
C THR A 44 -9.20 3.90 17.53
N THR A 45 -9.70 3.25 16.47
CA THR A 45 -11.07 3.43 15.98
C THR A 45 -12.03 2.31 16.40
N ARG A 46 -11.51 1.11 16.71
CA ARG A 46 -12.29 -0.11 16.91
C ARG A 46 -13.18 -0.48 15.71
N ALA A 47 -12.79 -0.05 14.52
CA ALA A 47 -13.53 -0.33 13.30
C ALA A 47 -13.48 -1.81 12.91
N ASN A 48 -14.56 -2.32 12.34
CA ASN A 48 -14.63 -3.65 11.73
C ASN A 48 -14.56 -3.59 10.19
N THR A 49 -14.35 -2.41 9.65
CA THR A 49 -14.13 -2.14 8.22
C THR A 49 -12.95 -1.19 8.07
N VAL A 50 -12.14 -1.39 7.03
CA VAL A 50 -11.01 -0.51 6.73
C VAL A 50 -10.83 -0.38 5.22
N SER A 51 -10.57 0.84 4.76
CA SER A 51 -10.19 1.12 3.37
C SER A 51 -8.74 1.61 3.31
N VAL A 52 -7.95 1.00 2.42
CA VAL A 52 -6.52 1.27 2.25
C VAL A 52 -6.23 1.71 0.83
N LEU A 53 -5.50 2.82 0.67
CA LEU A 53 -4.88 3.23 -0.58
C LEU A 53 -3.37 2.98 -0.46
N GLU A 54 -2.81 2.20 -1.38
CA GLU A 54 -1.36 2.01 -1.48
C GLU A 54 -0.81 2.71 -2.72
N VAL A 55 0.18 3.57 -2.53
CA VAL A 55 0.94 4.22 -3.59
C VAL A 55 2.27 3.49 -3.75
N GLY A 56 2.46 2.83 -4.89
CA GLY A 56 3.57 1.90 -5.12
C GLY A 56 3.20 0.48 -4.69
N PHE A 57 2.23 -0.15 -5.38
CA PHE A 57 1.74 -1.50 -5.06
C PHE A 57 2.84 -2.58 -5.18
N GLY A 58 3.76 -2.40 -6.13
CA GLY A 58 4.95 -3.21 -6.30
C GLY A 58 4.68 -4.71 -6.40
N THR A 59 5.20 -5.46 -5.44
CA THR A 59 5.06 -6.93 -5.37
C THR A 59 3.75 -7.41 -4.74
N GLY A 60 2.95 -6.50 -4.17
CA GLY A 60 1.71 -6.81 -3.46
C GLY A 60 1.90 -7.37 -2.04
N LEU A 61 3.11 -7.31 -1.48
CA LEU A 61 3.38 -7.87 -0.15
C LEU A 61 2.58 -7.16 0.94
N ASN A 62 2.48 -5.82 0.90
CA ASN A 62 1.71 -5.05 1.87
C ASN A 62 0.22 -5.41 1.83
N PHE A 63 -0.35 -5.56 0.62
CA PHE A 63 -1.72 -6.05 0.46
C PHE A 63 -1.89 -7.44 1.07
N LEU A 64 -1.03 -8.40 0.71
CA LEU A 64 -1.12 -9.79 1.16
C LEU A 64 -1.13 -9.88 2.70
N LEU A 65 -0.22 -9.18 3.37
CA LEU A 65 -0.14 -9.20 4.84
C LEU A 65 -1.34 -8.50 5.49
N THR A 66 -1.81 -7.39 4.91
CA THR A 66 -2.99 -6.66 5.37
C THR A 66 -4.25 -7.51 5.23
N ALA A 67 -4.44 -8.16 4.07
CA ALA A 67 -5.59 -9.00 3.78
C ALA A 67 -5.63 -10.27 4.64
N ASP A 68 -4.47 -10.92 4.87
CA ASP A 68 -4.36 -12.10 5.72
C ASP A 68 -4.76 -11.75 7.17
N TYR A 69 -4.25 -10.64 7.69
CA TYR A 69 -4.62 -10.14 9.01
C TYR A 69 -6.12 -9.81 9.11
N CYS A 70 -6.66 -9.04 8.17
CA CYS A 70 -8.07 -8.65 8.17
C CYS A 70 -8.99 -9.88 8.09
N THR A 71 -8.63 -10.87 7.25
CA THR A 71 -9.37 -12.12 7.14
C THR A 71 -9.36 -12.89 8.46
N ALA A 72 -8.21 -13.02 9.12
CA ALA A 72 -8.07 -13.70 10.40
C ALA A 72 -8.85 -13.02 11.54
N GLN A 73 -9.01 -11.70 11.47
CA GLN A 73 -9.74 -10.90 12.47
C GLN A 73 -11.21 -10.61 12.07
N ASN A 74 -11.69 -11.16 10.97
CA ASN A 74 -13.04 -10.93 10.43
C ASN A 74 -13.34 -9.43 10.19
N ILE A 75 -12.33 -8.69 9.69
CA ILE A 75 -12.42 -7.28 9.32
C ILE A 75 -12.65 -7.16 7.82
N THR A 76 -13.59 -6.31 7.41
CA THR A 76 -13.82 -6.02 5.99
C THR A 76 -12.75 -5.07 5.46
N LEU A 77 -12.07 -5.47 4.38
CA LEU A 77 -11.02 -4.71 3.72
C LEU A 77 -11.43 -4.26 2.32
N ASP A 78 -11.39 -2.95 2.04
CA ASP A 78 -11.41 -2.36 0.68
C ASP A 78 -10.01 -1.83 0.38
N TYR A 79 -9.26 -2.50 -0.51
CA TYR A 79 -7.88 -2.17 -0.81
C TYR A 79 -7.72 -1.70 -2.25
N CYS A 80 -7.09 -0.55 -2.44
CA CYS A 80 -6.75 -0.01 -3.74
C CYS A 80 -5.24 0.23 -3.84
N GLY A 81 -4.58 -0.45 -4.78
CA GLY A 81 -3.15 -0.25 -5.08
C GLY A 81 -2.96 0.54 -6.37
N ILE A 82 -2.05 1.52 -6.36
CA ILE A 82 -1.62 2.26 -7.55
C ILE A 82 -0.23 1.74 -7.94
N GLU A 83 -0.07 1.30 -9.20
CA GLU A 83 1.21 0.83 -9.74
C GLU A 83 1.40 1.31 -11.19
N ALA A 84 2.45 2.11 -11.39
CA ALA A 84 2.74 2.66 -12.71
C ALA A 84 3.45 1.67 -13.64
N TYR A 85 4.22 0.74 -13.07
CA TYR A 85 5.08 -0.20 -13.79
C TYR A 85 4.93 -1.61 -13.24
N PRO A 86 3.76 -2.24 -13.43
CA PRO A 86 3.43 -3.51 -12.79
C PRO A 86 4.42 -4.62 -13.18
N LEU A 87 4.79 -5.44 -12.20
CA LEU A 87 5.58 -6.63 -12.42
C LEU A 87 4.78 -7.68 -13.18
N SER A 88 5.46 -8.57 -13.92
CA SER A 88 4.73 -9.67 -14.56
C SER A 88 4.17 -10.65 -13.51
N PRO A 89 3.05 -11.35 -13.81
CA PRO A 89 2.52 -12.38 -12.94
C PRO A 89 3.53 -13.47 -12.57
N GLU A 90 4.45 -13.80 -13.49
CA GLU A 90 5.53 -14.76 -13.24
C GLU A 90 6.51 -14.25 -12.19
N MET A 91 6.87 -12.96 -12.25
CA MET A 91 7.76 -12.34 -11.24
C MET A 91 7.10 -12.33 -9.86
N ILE A 92 5.80 -12.02 -9.79
CA ILE A 92 5.01 -12.10 -8.56
C ILE A 92 5.00 -13.55 -8.04
N GLY A 93 4.74 -14.52 -8.89
CA GLY A 93 4.74 -15.94 -8.53
C GLY A 93 6.07 -16.45 -7.98
N GLN A 94 7.18 -15.83 -8.38
CA GLN A 94 8.53 -16.19 -7.92
C GLN A 94 8.97 -15.52 -6.61
N THR A 95 8.13 -14.65 -6.02
CA THR A 95 8.47 -13.97 -4.75
C THR A 95 8.51 -14.93 -3.56
N GLY A 96 7.78 -16.04 -3.62
CA GLY A 96 7.66 -17.00 -2.52
C GLY A 96 6.80 -16.50 -1.35
N TYR A 97 5.92 -15.51 -1.59
CA TYR A 97 5.10 -14.91 -0.52
C TYR A 97 3.95 -15.82 -0.05
N GLU A 98 3.68 -16.92 -0.76
CA GLU A 98 2.73 -17.96 -0.33
C GLU A 98 3.04 -18.56 1.05
N GLN A 99 4.31 -18.49 1.46
CA GLN A 99 4.71 -18.99 2.77
C GLN A 99 4.31 -18.07 3.94
N TYR A 100 3.87 -16.83 3.68
CA TYR A 100 3.56 -15.82 4.70
C TYR A 100 2.07 -15.57 4.91
N VAL A 101 1.23 -16.13 4.04
CA VAL A 101 -0.21 -15.93 4.03
C VAL A 101 -0.96 -17.24 3.80
N SER A 102 -2.26 -17.25 4.02
CA SER A 102 -3.07 -18.42 3.74
C SER A 102 -3.03 -18.80 2.25
N ARG A 103 -3.03 -20.13 1.97
CA ARG A 103 -3.01 -20.62 0.60
C ARG A 103 -4.16 -20.10 -0.26
N GLY A 104 -5.35 -19.97 0.32
CA GLY A 104 -6.52 -19.46 -0.38
C GLY A 104 -6.34 -18.01 -0.80
N LEU A 105 -5.82 -17.15 0.08
CA LEU A 105 -5.53 -15.76 -0.22
C LEU A 105 -4.48 -15.62 -1.33
N TRP A 106 -3.39 -16.40 -1.25
CA TRP A 106 -2.35 -16.40 -2.28
C TRP A 106 -2.88 -16.78 -3.67
N GLN A 107 -3.68 -17.83 -3.75
CA GLN A 107 -4.28 -18.27 -5.02
C GLN A 107 -5.23 -17.20 -5.59
N GLN A 108 -6.08 -16.61 -4.74
CA GLN A 108 -7.00 -15.55 -5.13
C GLN A 108 -6.25 -14.30 -5.61
N PHE A 109 -5.20 -13.89 -4.89
CA PHE A 109 -4.35 -12.75 -5.25
C PHE A 109 -3.71 -12.94 -6.63
N ASN A 110 -3.06 -14.07 -6.89
CA ASN A 110 -2.43 -14.34 -8.19
C ASN A 110 -3.45 -14.32 -9.34
N GLN A 111 -4.65 -14.86 -9.13
CA GLN A 111 -5.71 -14.82 -10.12
C GLN A 111 -6.17 -13.38 -10.39
N GLN A 112 -6.42 -12.60 -9.34
CA GLN A 112 -6.86 -11.20 -9.47
C GLN A 112 -5.78 -10.32 -10.09
N TYR A 113 -4.51 -10.50 -9.68
CA TYR A 113 -3.37 -9.78 -10.24
C TYR A 113 -3.21 -10.06 -11.74
N THR A 114 -3.26 -11.32 -12.15
CA THR A 114 -3.19 -11.71 -13.56
C THR A 114 -4.35 -11.12 -14.36
N GLN A 115 -5.57 -11.13 -13.80
CA GLN A 115 -6.73 -10.53 -14.45
C GLN A 115 -6.59 -9.01 -14.60
N SER A 116 -6.04 -8.32 -13.60
CA SER A 116 -5.82 -6.87 -13.66
C SER A 116 -4.86 -6.45 -14.78
N MET A 117 -3.90 -7.32 -15.14
CA MET A 117 -2.96 -7.09 -16.24
C MET A 117 -3.62 -7.22 -17.64
N LEU A 118 -4.73 -7.95 -17.73
CA LEU A 118 -5.45 -8.17 -18.99
C LEU A 118 -6.54 -7.13 -19.23
N ALA A 119 -6.96 -6.40 -18.21
CA ALA A 119 -8.00 -5.36 -18.31
C ALA A 119 -7.38 -4.05 -18.83
N PRO A 120 -7.94 -3.41 -19.88
CA PRO A 120 -7.49 -2.09 -20.27
C PRO A 120 -7.75 -1.09 -19.17
N THR A 121 -6.72 -0.33 -18.81
CA THR A 121 -6.74 0.69 -17.76
C THR A 121 -7.51 1.93 -18.25
N THR A 122 -8.83 1.88 -18.30
CA THR A 122 -9.67 3.07 -18.45
C THR A 122 -10.45 3.27 -17.17
N LEU A 123 -9.82 3.95 -16.20
CA LEU A 123 -10.53 4.55 -15.09
C LEU A 123 -11.24 5.80 -15.61
N ASN A 124 -12.36 5.62 -16.32
CA ASN A 124 -13.33 6.70 -16.50
C ASN A 124 -14.14 6.79 -15.20
N ALA A 125 -14.27 7.99 -14.66
CA ALA A 125 -14.97 8.32 -13.41
C ALA A 125 -16.43 7.80 -13.31
N ASN A 126 -16.98 7.19 -14.37
CA ASN A 126 -18.32 6.60 -14.45
C ASN A 126 -18.35 5.12 -14.82
N SER A 127 -17.23 4.43 -14.92
CA SER A 127 -17.25 3.00 -15.14
C SER A 127 -17.31 2.27 -13.80
N GLN A 128 -18.54 1.90 -13.41
CA GLN A 128 -18.71 0.70 -12.60
C GLN A 128 -17.87 -0.39 -13.30
N LEU A 129 -16.76 -0.80 -12.67
CA LEU A 129 -16.03 -1.98 -13.11
C LEU A 129 -17.04 -3.11 -13.35
N PRO A 130 -16.89 -3.90 -14.42
CA PRO A 130 -17.81 -4.98 -14.69
C PRO A 130 -18.00 -5.80 -13.42
N THR A 131 -19.24 -5.90 -12.95
CA THR A 131 -19.66 -6.73 -11.83
C THR A 131 -19.57 -8.24 -12.14
N ALA A 132 -18.75 -8.62 -13.11
CA ALA A 132 -18.49 -9.99 -13.48
C ALA A 132 -17.44 -10.56 -12.53
N ASN A 133 -17.92 -11.28 -11.57
CA ASN A 133 -17.35 -12.20 -10.60
C ASN A 133 -17.32 -11.71 -9.14
N ARG A 134 -18.50 -11.41 -8.66
CA ARG A 134 -18.84 -11.41 -7.22
C ARG A 134 -19.03 -12.83 -6.66
N GLN A 135 -18.25 -13.82 -7.05
CA GLN A 135 -18.39 -15.18 -6.48
C GLN A 135 -17.03 -15.87 -6.38
N THR A 136 -16.26 -15.49 -5.41
CA THR A 136 -15.40 -16.30 -4.52
C THR A 136 -14.70 -15.36 -3.56
N SER A 137 -15.48 -14.69 -2.73
CA SER A 137 -14.95 -13.94 -1.60
C SER A 137 -14.64 -14.95 -0.48
N THR A 138 -13.41 -14.97 -0.02
CA THR A 138 -13.24 -15.09 1.43
C THR A 138 -13.90 -13.83 1.99
N ALA A 139 -14.95 -13.96 2.73
CA ALA A 139 -16.10 -13.07 2.87
C ALA A 139 -15.91 -11.55 2.92
N ASN A 140 -14.70 -10.97 3.13
CA ASN A 140 -14.59 -9.58 3.50
C ASN A 140 -13.38 -8.82 2.89
N CYS A 141 -12.74 -9.28 1.80
CA CYS A 141 -11.61 -8.56 1.21
C CYS A 141 -11.85 -8.23 -0.27
N GLN A 142 -11.76 -6.95 -0.64
CA GLN A 142 -11.81 -6.49 -2.02
C GLN A 142 -10.45 -5.86 -2.38
N LEU A 143 -9.88 -6.26 -3.53
CA LEU A 143 -8.67 -5.67 -4.09
C LEU A 143 -8.99 -5.03 -5.43
N GLN A 144 -8.53 -3.79 -5.61
CA GLN A 144 -8.49 -3.07 -6.87
C GLN A 144 -7.05 -2.64 -7.14
N ILE A 145 -6.55 -2.87 -8.36
CA ILE A 145 -5.22 -2.40 -8.77
C ILE A 145 -5.39 -1.44 -9.94
N ALA A 146 -4.92 -0.21 -9.77
CA ALA A 146 -4.91 0.82 -10.79
C ALA A 146 -3.52 0.87 -11.45
N HIS A 147 -3.42 0.40 -12.68
CA HIS A 147 -2.19 0.45 -13.48
C HIS A 147 -2.02 1.83 -14.13
N CYS A 148 -1.63 2.82 -13.35
CA CYS A 148 -1.42 4.20 -13.81
C CYS A 148 -0.39 4.92 -12.93
N LYS A 149 0.09 6.07 -13.41
CA LYS A 149 0.90 6.98 -12.58
C LYS A 149 0.00 7.64 -11.52
N LEU A 150 0.57 7.98 -10.35
CA LEU A 150 -0.15 8.59 -9.24
C LEU A 150 -1.03 9.77 -9.66
N LEU A 151 -0.49 10.72 -10.42
CA LEU A 151 -1.23 11.92 -10.84
C LEU A 151 -2.30 11.67 -11.93
N GLN A 152 -2.39 10.44 -12.43
CA GLN A 152 -3.44 9.98 -13.36
C GLN A 152 -4.53 9.16 -12.66
N PHE A 153 -4.27 8.76 -11.41
CA PHE A 153 -5.25 8.05 -10.61
C PHE A 153 -6.38 8.98 -10.22
N ASP A 154 -7.62 8.57 -10.43
CA ASP A 154 -8.78 9.33 -10.02
C ASP A 154 -9.86 8.42 -9.43
N THR A 155 -10.49 8.88 -8.35
CA THR A 155 -11.58 8.18 -7.67
C THR A 155 -12.33 9.14 -6.77
N GLU A 156 -13.63 8.91 -6.60
CA GLU A 156 -14.45 9.60 -5.59
C GLU A 156 -14.30 8.98 -4.18
N LYS A 157 -13.66 7.79 -4.10
CA LYS A 157 -13.43 7.13 -2.82
C LYS A 157 -12.40 7.90 -1.98
N THR A 158 -12.60 7.84 -0.66
CA THR A 158 -11.61 8.25 0.34
C THR A 158 -11.26 7.06 1.22
N PHE A 159 -10.06 7.08 1.78
CA PHE A 159 -9.46 5.95 2.45
C PHE A 159 -9.12 6.24 3.91
N ASP A 160 -9.27 5.23 4.75
CA ASP A 160 -8.91 5.30 6.16
C ASP A 160 -7.39 5.31 6.35
N ILE A 161 -6.66 4.61 5.48
CA ILE A 161 -5.21 4.49 5.57
C ILE A 161 -4.60 4.71 4.18
N VAL A 162 -3.52 5.47 4.14
CA VAL A 162 -2.61 5.58 3.00
C VAL A 162 -1.29 4.90 3.34
N TYR A 163 -0.92 3.88 2.57
CA TYR A 163 0.42 3.31 2.51
C TYR A 163 1.19 4.01 1.40
N PHE A 164 2.18 4.83 1.75
CA PHE A 164 3.01 5.50 0.75
C PHE A 164 4.35 4.77 0.63
N ASP A 165 4.42 3.85 -0.33
CA ASP A 165 5.52 2.90 -0.53
C ASP A 165 6.21 3.08 -1.90
N ALA A 166 6.43 4.33 -2.30
CA ALA A 166 7.23 4.66 -3.47
C ALA A 166 8.72 4.37 -3.22
N PHE A 167 9.49 4.15 -4.29
CA PHE A 167 10.96 4.06 -4.21
C PHE A 167 11.56 5.29 -3.55
N ALA A 168 12.77 5.16 -2.99
CA ALA A 168 13.43 6.26 -2.26
C ALA A 168 13.54 7.54 -3.12
N ALA A 169 13.49 8.70 -2.47
CA ALA A 169 13.54 9.99 -3.16
C ALA A 169 14.81 10.21 -4.01
N ALA A 170 15.88 9.48 -3.72
CA ALA A 170 17.09 9.48 -4.54
C ALA A 170 16.89 8.80 -5.92
N HIS A 171 15.96 7.87 -6.02
CA HIS A 171 15.65 7.10 -7.22
C HIS A 171 14.35 7.51 -7.89
N GLN A 172 13.40 8.05 -7.12
CA GLN A 172 12.08 8.45 -7.62
C GLN A 172 11.63 9.80 -6.99
N PRO A 173 12.37 10.90 -7.25
CA PRO A 173 12.12 12.20 -6.59
C PRO A 173 10.73 12.79 -6.89
N GLU A 174 10.12 12.46 -8.04
CA GLU A 174 8.79 12.93 -8.43
C GLU A 174 7.68 12.46 -7.50
N MET A 175 7.89 11.35 -6.78
CA MET A 175 6.92 10.86 -5.81
C MET A 175 7.00 11.60 -4.45
N TRP A 176 8.08 12.33 -4.19
CA TRP A 176 8.36 12.97 -2.91
C TRP A 176 8.29 14.51 -2.96
N ASN A 177 7.68 15.06 -4.00
CA ASN A 177 7.44 16.49 -4.15
C ASN A 177 6.06 16.92 -3.57
N GLU A 178 5.81 18.23 -3.52
CA GLU A 178 4.56 18.79 -2.96
C GLU A 178 3.32 18.33 -3.74
N GLU A 179 3.40 18.24 -5.06
CA GLU A 179 2.30 17.84 -5.91
C GLU A 179 1.88 16.41 -5.65
N ALA A 180 2.81 15.46 -5.66
CA ALA A 180 2.53 14.04 -5.41
C ALA A 180 1.98 13.79 -4.01
N ILE A 181 2.56 14.43 -2.99
CA ILE A 181 2.11 14.29 -1.61
C ILE A 181 0.73 14.92 -1.41
N ALA A 182 0.49 16.12 -1.93
CA ALA A 182 -0.83 16.77 -1.85
C ALA A 182 -1.90 15.97 -2.62
N TYR A 183 -1.54 15.44 -3.79
CA TYR A 183 -2.42 14.60 -4.57
C TYR A 183 -2.80 13.30 -3.83
N THR A 184 -1.88 12.70 -3.12
CA THR A 184 -2.14 11.52 -2.30
C THR A 184 -3.06 11.84 -1.11
N VAL A 185 -2.78 12.93 -0.39
CA VAL A 185 -3.52 13.32 0.82
C VAL A 185 -4.99 13.65 0.51
N LYS A 186 -5.32 14.13 -0.70
CA LYS A 186 -6.73 14.40 -1.09
C LYS A 186 -7.64 13.18 -0.99
N PHE A 187 -7.09 11.96 -1.06
CA PHE A 187 -7.85 10.71 -0.95
C PHE A 187 -7.99 10.20 0.50
N MET A 188 -7.46 10.92 1.48
CA MET A 188 -7.60 10.52 2.88
C MET A 188 -8.92 10.99 3.47
N LYS A 189 -9.54 10.14 4.28
CA LYS A 189 -10.64 10.56 5.16
C LYS A 189 -10.11 11.44 6.28
N PRO A 190 -10.93 12.38 6.83
CA PRO A 190 -10.61 13.02 8.11
C PRO A 190 -10.35 11.97 9.20
N GLY A 191 -9.30 12.14 9.99
CA GLY A 191 -8.82 11.12 10.95
C GLY A 191 -8.02 9.97 10.32
N GLY A 192 -7.87 9.94 9.00
CA GLY A 192 -7.14 8.90 8.28
C GLY A 192 -5.63 8.91 8.56
N ILE A 193 -5.00 7.78 8.32
CA ILE A 193 -3.59 7.51 8.64
C ILE A 193 -2.75 7.51 7.37
N PHE A 194 -1.66 8.25 7.36
CA PHE A 194 -0.60 8.19 6.35
C PHE A 194 0.64 7.52 6.95
N VAL A 195 1.12 6.44 6.37
CA VAL A 195 2.36 5.78 6.82
C VAL A 195 3.34 5.60 5.67
N THR A 196 4.62 5.77 5.98
CA THR A 196 5.72 5.51 5.06
C THR A 196 7.00 5.18 5.84
N TYR A 197 7.86 4.40 5.24
CA TYR A 197 9.19 4.09 5.80
C TYR A 197 10.11 5.30 5.86
N ALA A 198 9.82 6.34 5.06
CA ALA A 198 10.67 7.53 4.93
C ALA A 198 10.34 8.57 5.99
N ILE A 199 11.37 9.29 6.45
CA ILE A 199 11.21 10.44 7.32
C ILE A 199 12.25 11.51 6.98
N THR A 200 11.82 12.56 6.25
CA THR A 200 12.67 13.71 5.90
C THR A 200 12.07 15.00 6.45
N GLY A 201 12.92 16.02 6.60
CA GLY A 201 12.45 17.33 7.01
C GLY A 201 11.43 17.93 6.04
N ASN A 202 11.65 17.71 4.74
CA ASN A 202 10.76 18.18 3.68
C ASN A 202 9.39 17.49 3.74
N LEU A 203 9.36 16.15 3.78
CA LEU A 203 8.12 15.39 3.88
C LEU A 203 7.28 15.82 5.10
N LYS A 204 7.93 15.99 6.27
CA LYS A 204 7.24 16.47 7.47
C LYS A 204 6.60 17.85 7.29
N ARG A 205 7.29 18.77 6.62
CA ARG A 205 6.75 20.12 6.35
C ARG A 205 5.55 20.05 5.41
N MET A 206 5.65 19.29 4.31
CA MET A 206 4.56 19.14 3.35
C MET A 206 3.32 18.55 4.00
N LEU A 207 3.45 17.43 4.73
CA LEU A 207 2.31 16.80 5.39
C LEU A 207 1.68 17.70 6.46
N LYS A 208 2.48 18.45 7.25
CA LYS A 208 1.95 19.43 8.21
C LYS A 208 1.18 20.56 7.52
N ALA A 209 1.70 21.07 6.39
CA ALA A 209 1.01 22.10 5.62
C ALA A 209 -0.33 21.61 5.05
N LEU A 210 -0.47 20.31 4.83
CA LEU A 210 -1.71 19.66 4.39
C LEU A 210 -2.67 19.28 5.55
N GLY A 211 -2.33 19.65 6.80
CA GLY A 211 -3.17 19.42 7.96
C GLY A 211 -2.97 18.07 8.64
N LEU A 212 -1.79 17.43 8.47
CA LEU A 212 -1.51 16.19 9.19
C LEU A 212 -0.68 16.45 10.46
N THR A 213 -1.12 15.88 11.56
CA THR A 213 -0.30 15.75 12.77
C THR A 213 0.72 14.64 12.59
N ILE A 214 2.02 14.96 12.77
CA ILE A 214 3.14 14.05 12.46
C ILE A 214 3.65 13.37 13.72
N GLN A 215 3.72 12.06 13.66
CA GLN A 215 4.34 11.20 14.66
C GLN A 215 5.62 10.59 14.07
N LYS A 216 6.72 10.71 14.81
CA LYS A 216 7.95 9.96 14.56
C LYS A 216 7.89 8.71 15.39
N ILE A 217 8.01 7.57 14.74
CA ILE A 217 7.97 6.26 15.38
C ILE A 217 9.22 5.47 15.02
N PRO A 218 9.59 4.44 15.79
CA PRO A 218 10.75 3.61 15.48
C PRO A 218 10.68 3.06 14.05
N GLY A 219 11.77 3.13 13.32
CA GLY A 219 11.88 2.60 11.95
C GLY A 219 12.00 1.08 11.91
N ALA A 220 11.83 0.50 10.73
CA ALA A 220 12.15 -0.90 10.47
C ALA A 220 13.65 -1.16 10.58
N ALA A 221 14.09 -2.43 10.54
CA ALA A 221 15.50 -2.80 10.63
C ALA A 221 16.37 -1.99 9.67
N GLY A 222 17.45 -1.39 10.23
CA GLY A 222 18.35 -0.51 9.50
C GLY A 222 17.90 0.96 9.40
N LYS A 223 16.70 1.32 9.90
CA LYS A 223 16.20 2.70 9.95
C LYS A 223 15.89 3.13 11.38
N ARG A 224 16.39 4.30 11.78
CA ARG A 224 16.18 4.82 13.15
C ARG A 224 14.72 5.19 13.41
N GLU A 225 14.10 5.89 12.46
CA GLU A 225 12.77 6.46 12.57
C GLU A 225 12.02 6.30 11.24
N MET A 226 10.70 6.26 11.32
CA MET A 226 9.77 6.35 10.21
C MET A 226 8.64 7.33 10.54
N LEU A 227 7.77 7.60 9.56
CA LEU A 227 6.73 8.60 9.70
C LEU A 227 5.33 7.97 9.69
N ARG A 228 4.50 8.41 10.66
CA ARG A 228 3.05 8.31 10.62
C ARG A 228 2.45 9.70 10.71
N GLY A 229 1.51 10.02 9.82
CA GLY A 229 0.71 11.25 9.82
C GLY A 229 -0.75 10.91 10.08
N ILE A 230 -1.47 11.78 10.78
CA ILE A 230 -2.91 11.66 11.02
C ILE A 230 -3.56 12.93 10.46
N LEU A 231 -4.47 12.78 9.49
CA LEU A 231 -5.18 13.91 8.92
C LEU A 231 -6.17 14.47 9.95
N GLU A 232 -6.05 15.75 10.27
CA GLU A 232 -6.91 16.39 11.25
C GLU A 232 -8.38 16.43 10.78
N VAL A 233 -9.29 16.19 11.73
CA VAL A 233 -10.72 16.42 11.52
C VAL A 233 -10.91 17.93 11.57
N ARG A 234 -11.33 18.54 10.48
CA ARG A 234 -11.71 19.96 10.48
C ARG A 234 -13.18 20.05 10.87
N ASP A 235 -13.44 20.74 11.96
CA ASP A 235 -14.77 21.11 12.39
C ASP A 235 -15.49 22.02 11.38
#